data_34621a9ebaf549051af893c9b530e8f7
#
_entry.id   34621a9ebaf549051af893c9b530e8f7
#
_cell.length_a   1.000
_cell.length_b   1.000
_cell.length_c   1.000
_cell.angle_alpha   90.00
_cell.angle_beta   90.00
_cell.angle_gamma   90.00
#
_symmetry.space_group_name_H-M   'P 1'
#
loop_
_entity.id
_entity.type
_entity.pdbx_description
1 polymer ?
#
loop_
_entity_poly.entity_id
_entity_poly.type
_entity_poly.pdbx_seq_one_letter_code
_entity_poly.pdbx_strand_id
1 'polypeptide(L)'
;MISLTSFSKHFKLISYNPYFCLTVVKDIRYFILFILLTRFSIVFAQIPQEEKKLVRIAKEVWVGATLHSNGFGFNFNQSKFRTYKIKSLLNVELLSMKHDKEYKIFGYPDENAKKYVYGKLNSLYVARVGFGRKKVIIEKLREKGLQFAINWSSGASLGFVKPVYLEVFKYDLSDNPIGVSLEKYDPDVHTFYDIFGRGRWSAGLSETTINPGGYFKAGMEFDYSTEREIINSLEIGVAIDVFLLPIKLMVENNRQNIFPTMYINFSIGNKFY
;
A
#
# COMPACT_ATOMS: atom_id res chain seq x y z
N MET A 1 -38.08 0.28 67.24
CA MET A 1 -39.17 0.54 66.30
C MET A 1 -39.07 2.01 65.86
N ILE A 2 -38.20 2.34 64.96
CA ILE A 2 -38.07 3.71 64.37
C ILE A 2 -38.05 3.52 62.85
N SER A 3 -39.01 4.18 62.20
CA SER A 3 -39.46 4.02 60.82
C SER A 3 -38.45 4.43 59.78
N LEU A 4 -38.21 3.56 58.85
CA LEU A 4 -37.60 3.74 57.53
C LEU A 4 -38.59 4.44 56.58
N THR A 5 -38.67 5.77 56.59
CA THR A 5 -39.41 6.52 55.56
C THR A 5 -38.89 7.94 55.50
N SER A 6 -37.77 8.19 54.88
CA SER A 6 -37.43 9.53 54.34
C SER A 6 -36.11 9.52 53.54
N PHE A 7 -36.02 8.76 52.47
CA PHE A 7 -34.88 8.89 51.56
C PHE A 7 -35.30 8.67 50.06
N SER A 8 -36.42 9.28 49.71
CA SER A 8 -36.92 9.16 48.33
C SER A 8 -37.51 10.49 47.86
N LYS A 9 -36.70 11.52 47.72
CA LYS A 9 -37.06 12.72 46.95
C LYS A 9 -35.81 13.57 46.70
N HIS A 10 -34.99 13.22 45.73
CA HIS A 10 -34.14 14.11 44.97
C HIS A 10 -33.33 13.34 43.92
N PHE A 11 -33.99 12.48 43.15
CA PHE A 11 -33.41 12.05 41.88
C PHE A 11 -34.15 12.82 40.77
N LYS A 12 -33.70 14.08 40.55
CA LYS A 12 -34.11 14.82 39.33
C LYS A 12 -33.48 14.12 38.14
N LEU A 13 -34.33 13.54 37.31
CA LEU A 13 -34.04 13.07 35.96
C LEU A 13 -33.28 14.16 35.21
N ILE A 14 -31.99 13.96 34.98
CA ILE A 14 -31.22 14.75 34.02
C ILE A 14 -31.77 14.36 32.66
N SER A 15 -32.57 15.23 32.09
CA SER A 15 -33.06 15.17 30.73
C SER A 15 -31.88 14.98 29.81
N TYR A 16 -31.79 13.83 29.17
CA TYR A 16 -30.77 13.47 28.18
C TYR A 16 -31.03 14.31 26.92
N ASN A 17 -30.33 15.42 26.79
CA ASN A 17 -30.42 16.26 25.60
C ASN A 17 -29.42 15.73 24.55
N PRO A 18 -29.85 15.06 23.47
CA PRO A 18 -28.97 14.43 22.48
C PRO A 18 -28.08 15.46 21.77
N TYR A 19 -28.44 16.72 21.76
CA TYR A 19 -27.64 17.81 21.16
C TYR A 19 -26.43 18.20 21.99
N PHE A 20 -26.44 17.94 23.31
CA PHE A 20 -25.30 18.25 24.18
C PHE A 20 -24.12 17.27 23.96
N CYS A 21 -24.40 16.03 23.64
CA CYS A 21 -23.37 15.03 23.35
C CYS A 21 -22.68 15.29 21.99
N LEU A 22 -23.41 15.79 21.00
CA LEU A 22 -22.86 16.10 19.67
C LEU A 22 -21.93 17.34 19.70
N THR A 23 -22.24 18.36 20.48
CA THR A 23 -21.38 19.56 20.62
C THR A 23 -20.09 19.24 21.35
N VAL A 24 -20.14 18.48 22.47
CA VAL A 24 -18.95 18.08 23.23
C VAL A 24 -18.00 17.22 22.40
N VAL A 25 -18.52 16.27 21.59
CA VAL A 25 -17.69 15.44 20.70
C VAL A 25 -17.05 16.26 19.58
N LYS A 26 -17.73 17.29 19.08
CA LYS A 26 -17.20 18.21 18.07
C LYS A 26 -16.06 19.06 18.63
N ASP A 27 -16.22 19.58 19.84
CA ASP A 27 -15.20 20.39 20.51
C ASP A 27 -13.96 19.57 20.90
N ILE A 28 -14.13 18.32 21.31
CA ILE A 28 -13.02 17.38 21.58
C ILE A 28 -12.19 17.11 20.32
N ARG A 29 -12.83 16.99 19.14
CA ARG A 29 -12.11 16.81 17.86
C ARG A 29 -11.24 18.01 17.51
N TYR A 30 -11.75 19.22 17.69
CA TYR A 30 -10.97 20.45 17.45
C TYR A 30 -9.85 20.60 18.48
N PHE A 31 -10.08 20.22 19.72
CA PHE A 31 -9.07 20.25 20.79
C PHE A 31 -7.92 19.24 20.52
N ILE A 32 -8.24 18.04 20.06
CA ILE A 32 -7.23 17.04 19.66
C ILE A 32 -6.46 17.54 18.43
N LEU A 33 -7.13 18.12 17.45
CA LEU A 33 -6.50 18.70 16.27
C LEU A 33 -5.56 19.87 16.65
N PHE A 34 -5.97 20.71 17.58
CA PHE A 34 -5.17 21.83 18.10
C PHE A 34 -3.94 21.34 18.86
N ILE A 35 -4.06 20.30 19.70
CA ILE A 35 -2.92 19.67 20.40
C ILE A 35 -1.96 19.03 19.38
N LEU A 36 -2.46 18.38 18.35
CA LEU A 36 -1.64 17.80 17.27
C LEU A 36 -0.88 18.88 16.50
N LEU A 37 -1.52 19.99 16.17
CA LEU A 37 -0.90 21.14 15.49
C LEU A 37 0.14 21.85 16.34
N THR A 38 -0.11 22.04 17.66
CA THR A 38 0.85 22.68 18.57
C THR A 38 2.07 21.81 18.83
N ARG A 39 1.90 20.46 18.87
CA ARG A 39 3.03 19.54 19.01
C ARG A 39 3.92 19.53 17.75
N PHE A 40 3.32 19.72 16.56
CA PHE A 40 4.09 19.81 15.32
C PHE A 40 4.98 21.06 15.26
N SER A 41 4.58 22.16 15.87
CA SER A 41 5.35 23.42 15.89
C SER A 41 6.59 23.36 16.81
N ILE A 42 6.59 22.55 17.87
CA ILE A 42 7.69 22.47 18.84
C ILE A 42 8.89 21.68 18.30
N VAL A 43 8.66 20.74 17.34
CA VAL A 43 9.72 19.90 16.76
C VAL A 43 10.68 20.69 15.84
N PHE A 44 10.26 21.85 15.33
CA PHE A 44 11.09 22.67 14.44
C PHE A 44 12.08 23.61 15.14
N ALA A 45 12.02 23.77 16.47
CA ALA A 45 12.74 24.81 17.19
C ALA A 45 14.14 24.41 17.72
N GLN A 46 14.57 23.15 17.54
CA GLN A 46 15.84 22.68 18.12
C GLN A 46 16.70 21.92 17.08
N ILE A 47 17.23 22.60 16.11
CA ILE A 47 18.27 22.04 15.22
C ILE A 47 19.60 22.75 15.56
N PRO A 48 20.54 22.10 16.27
CA PRO A 48 21.89 22.63 16.41
C PRO A 48 22.57 22.60 15.03
N GLN A 49 23.05 23.75 14.58
CA GLN A 49 23.93 23.83 13.42
C GLN A 49 25.33 23.37 13.83
N GLU A 50 25.64 22.11 13.67
CA GLU A 50 27.04 21.65 13.67
C GLU A 50 27.61 21.74 12.25
N GLU A 51 28.70 22.49 12.10
CA GLU A 51 29.55 22.45 10.92
C GLU A 51 30.19 21.07 10.78
N LYS A 52 29.61 20.20 9.94
CA LYS A 52 30.21 18.91 9.62
C LYS A 52 31.17 19.01 8.47
N LYS A 53 32.43 18.56 8.71
CA LYS A 53 33.39 18.24 7.68
C LYS A 53 32.74 17.52 6.51
N LEU A 54 32.80 18.11 5.34
CA LEU A 54 32.27 17.65 4.06
C LEU A 54 32.95 16.35 3.60
N VAL A 55 32.51 15.22 4.10
CA VAL A 55 32.74 13.94 3.43
C VAL A 55 31.69 13.84 2.32
N ARG A 56 32.14 13.99 1.06
CA ARG A 56 31.26 13.98 -0.11
C ARG A 56 30.76 12.57 -0.38
N ILE A 57 29.68 12.15 0.25
CA ILE A 57 28.90 11.02 -0.26
C ILE A 57 28.29 11.50 -1.59
N ALA A 58 28.72 10.89 -2.70
CA ALA A 58 28.28 11.33 -4.02
C ALA A 58 26.97 10.65 -4.45
N LYS A 59 26.76 9.39 -4.04
CA LYS A 59 25.70 8.53 -4.54
C LYS A 59 25.22 7.55 -3.46
N GLU A 60 23.94 7.27 -3.46
CA GLU A 60 23.35 6.19 -2.64
C GLU A 60 22.55 5.27 -3.55
N VAL A 61 22.63 3.97 -3.30
CA VAL A 61 21.89 2.95 -4.02
C VAL A 61 21.28 1.99 -3.02
N TRP A 62 19.99 1.72 -3.13
CA TRP A 62 19.31 0.77 -2.28
C TRP A 62 18.19 0.02 -3.01
N VAL A 63 17.94 -1.18 -2.55
CA VAL A 63 16.83 -2.02 -2.96
C VAL A 63 15.90 -2.23 -1.78
N GLY A 64 14.64 -2.47 -2.04
CA GLY A 64 13.67 -2.68 -0.98
C GLY A 64 12.52 -3.56 -1.39
N ALA A 65 11.85 -4.10 -0.36
CA ALA A 65 10.58 -4.79 -0.47
C ALA A 65 9.47 -3.87 0.04
N THR A 66 8.46 -3.66 -0.79
CA THR A 66 7.31 -2.81 -0.49
C THR A 66 6.10 -3.68 -0.21
N LEU A 67 5.48 -3.47 0.94
CA LEU A 67 4.14 -3.96 1.26
C LEU A 67 3.19 -2.78 1.15
N HIS A 68 2.11 -2.95 0.40
CA HIS A 68 1.11 -1.89 0.26
C HIS A 68 -0.30 -2.45 0.46
N SER A 69 -1.27 -1.58 0.71
CA SER A 69 -2.66 -1.96 0.99
C SER A 69 -3.23 -2.98 0.00
N ASN A 70 -2.83 -2.87 -1.27
CA ASN A 70 -3.35 -3.68 -2.36
C ASN A 70 -2.39 -4.80 -2.81
N GLY A 71 -1.30 -5.08 -2.08
CA GLY A 71 -0.37 -6.15 -2.43
C GLY A 71 1.07 -5.95 -1.98
N PHE A 72 2.01 -6.34 -2.81
CA PHE A 72 3.44 -6.25 -2.52
C PHE A 72 4.25 -5.95 -3.79
N GLY A 73 5.49 -5.56 -3.60
CA GLY A 73 6.41 -5.30 -4.70
C GLY A 73 7.85 -5.15 -4.25
N PHE A 74 8.69 -4.84 -5.24
CA PHE A 74 10.10 -4.57 -5.05
C PHE A 74 10.45 -3.23 -5.66
N ASN A 75 11.42 -2.55 -5.06
CA ASN A 75 11.90 -1.29 -5.58
C ASN A 75 13.43 -1.27 -5.64
N PHE A 76 13.91 -0.48 -6.59
CA PHE A 76 15.30 -0.10 -6.75
C PHE A 76 15.36 1.43 -6.77
N ASN A 77 16.22 1.99 -5.93
CA ASN A 77 16.37 3.42 -5.81
C ASN A 77 17.83 3.83 -5.93
N GLN A 78 18.05 4.93 -6.61
CA GLN A 78 19.34 5.59 -6.68
C GLN A 78 19.17 7.05 -6.33
N SER A 79 20.01 7.58 -5.43
CA SER A 79 20.03 9.02 -5.16
C SER A 79 21.41 9.62 -5.39
N LYS A 80 21.42 10.90 -5.79
CA LYS A 80 22.61 11.72 -5.89
C LYS A 80 22.41 13.00 -5.09
N PHE A 81 23.43 13.41 -4.36
CA PHE A 81 23.41 14.67 -3.62
C PHE A 81 23.37 15.85 -4.57
N ARG A 82 22.41 16.73 -4.40
CA ARG A 82 22.31 18.01 -5.10
C ARG A 82 22.73 19.16 -4.18
N THR A 83 22.33 19.07 -2.93
CA THR A 83 22.66 19.99 -1.86
C THR A 83 22.85 19.18 -0.58
N TYR A 84 23.41 19.77 0.46
CA TYR A 84 23.63 19.10 1.75
C TYR A 84 22.42 18.31 2.29
N LYS A 85 21.21 18.86 2.16
CA LYS A 85 19.96 18.24 2.67
C LYS A 85 19.06 17.65 1.58
N ILE A 86 19.31 17.93 0.32
CA ILE A 86 18.43 17.54 -0.78
C ILE A 86 19.16 16.62 -1.72
N LYS A 87 18.59 15.45 -1.94
CA LYS A 87 19.07 14.45 -2.89
C LYS A 87 18.08 14.31 -4.03
N SER A 88 18.58 14.19 -5.26
CA SER A 88 17.77 13.76 -6.40
C SER A 88 17.59 12.25 -6.32
N LEU A 89 16.39 11.76 -6.51
CA LEU A 89 16.00 10.36 -6.42
C LEU A 89 15.57 9.85 -7.80
N LEU A 90 16.11 8.73 -8.24
CA LEU A 90 15.59 7.88 -9.30
C LEU A 90 14.97 6.66 -8.64
N ASN A 91 13.73 6.39 -8.97
CA ASN A 91 12.95 5.28 -8.40
C ASN A 91 12.47 4.36 -9.53
N VAL A 92 12.65 3.06 -9.34
CA VAL A 92 12.10 2.00 -10.20
C VAL A 92 11.40 1.00 -9.29
N GLU A 93 10.14 0.70 -9.58
CA GLU A 93 9.32 -0.21 -8.77
C GLU A 93 8.60 -1.23 -9.64
N LEU A 94 8.48 -2.45 -9.13
CA LEU A 94 7.65 -3.52 -9.67
C LEU A 94 6.68 -3.98 -8.61
N LEU A 95 5.40 -3.82 -8.86
CA LEU A 95 4.33 -4.05 -7.88
C LEU A 95 3.31 -5.04 -8.40
N SER A 96 2.73 -5.82 -7.51
CA SER A 96 1.56 -6.66 -7.79
C SER A 96 0.37 -6.07 -7.06
N MET A 97 -0.66 -5.65 -7.77
CA MET A 97 -1.86 -5.05 -7.20
C MET A 97 -3.04 -6.01 -7.26
N LYS A 98 -3.76 -6.09 -6.15
CA LYS A 98 -4.98 -6.88 -5.97
C LYS A 98 -6.12 -5.95 -5.61
N HIS A 99 -7.32 -6.41 -5.86
CA HIS A 99 -8.51 -5.72 -5.38
C HIS A 99 -8.81 -6.13 -3.92
N ASP A 100 -9.35 -5.22 -3.11
CA ASP A 100 -9.65 -5.46 -1.68
C ASP A 100 -10.66 -6.60 -1.46
N LYS A 101 -11.52 -6.86 -2.45
CA LYS A 101 -12.51 -7.93 -2.42
C LYS A 101 -12.00 -9.30 -2.92
N GLU A 102 -10.69 -9.46 -3.16
CA GLU A 102 -10.11 -10.73 -3.58
C GLU A 102 -9.98 -11.71 -2.43
N TYR A 103 -10.92 -12.65 -2.31
CA TYR A 103 -10.85 -13.77 -1.36
C TYR A 103 -10.55 -15.07 -2.10
N LYS A 104 -9.59 -15.83 -1.56
CA LYS A 104 -9.25 -17.15 -2.09
C LYS A 104 -10.19 -18.20 -1.52
N ILE A 105 -10.82 -18.96 -2.41
CA ILE A 105 -11.71 -20.07 -2.09
C ILE A 105 -11.18 -21.37 -2.71
N PHE A 106 -11.62 -22.51 -2.19
CA PHE A 106 -11.45 -23.79 -2.84
C PHE A 106 -12.61 -24.01 -3.82
N GLY A 107 -12.33 -24.50 -5.02
CA GLY A 107 -13.33 -24.89 -5.99
C GLY A 107 -13.89 -26.27 -5.66
N TYR A 108 -13.05 -27.27 -5.76
CA TYR A 108 -13.42 -28.67 -5.52
C TYR A 108 -12.62 -29.23 -4.36
N PRO A 109 -13.16 -30.14 -3.52
CA PRO A 109 -12.46 -30.77 -2.40
C PRO A 109 -11.54 -31.90 -2.87
N ASP A 110 -10.55 -31.57 -3.69
CA ASP A 110 -9.49 -32.45 -4.19
C ASP A 110 -8.14 -31.90 -3.75
N GLU A 111 -7.19 -32.77 -3.42
CA GLU A 111 -5.83 -32.41 -3.02
C GLU A 111 -5.06 -31.66 -4.13
N ASN A 112 -5.43 -31.91 -5.39
CA ASN A 112 -4.82 -31.26 -6.57
C ASN A 112 -5.46 -29.93 -6.91
N ALA A 113 -6.63 -29.59 -6.36
CA ALA A 113 -7.34 -28.37 -6.62
C ALA A 113 -6.66 -27.15 -5.98
N LYS A 114 -6.26 -26.19 -6.79
CA LYS A 114 -5.58 -24.97 -6.32
C LYS A 114 -6.61 -23.91 -5.97
N LYS A 115 -6.44 -23.26 -4.81
CA LYS A 115 -7.28 -22.10 -4.42
C LYS A 115 -7.31 -21.05 -5.52
N TYR A 116 -8.48 -20.55 -5.82
CA TYR A 116 -8.71 -19.48 -6.80
C TYR A 116 -9.51 -18.33 -6.18
N VAL A 117 -9.64 -17.23 -6.93
CA VAL A 117 -10.46 -16.08 -6.54
C VAL A 117 -11.66 -16.02 -7.49
N TYR A 118 -12.85 -16.25 -6.94
CA TYR A 118 -14.10 -16.17 -7.72
C TYR A 118 -14.37 -14.73 -8.15
N GLY A 119 -14.82 -14.55 -9.38
CA GLY A 119 -15.12 -13.23 -9.93
C GLY A 119 -13.90 -12.38 -10.32
N LYS A 120 -12.68 -12.93 -10.27
CA LYS A 120 -11.47 -12.22 -10.69
C LYS A 120 -11.26 -12.34 -12.19
N LEU A 121 -11.39 -11.21 -12.90
CA LEU A 121 -11.18 -11.15 -14.36
C LEU A 121 -9.72 -10.98 -14.74
N ASN A 122 -9.01 -10.07 -14.05
CA ASN A 122 -7.66 -9.71 -14.39
C ASN A 122 -6.75 -9.61 -13.16
N SER A 123 -5.47 -9.88 -13.37
CA SER A 123 -4.39 -9.61 -12.41
C SER A 123 -3.62 -8.38 -12.89
N LEU A 124 -3.35 -7.44 -12.00
CA LEU A 124 -2.64 -6.20 -12.31
C LEU A 124 -1.23 -6.24 -11.72
N TYR A 125 -0.24 -6.09 -12.60
CA TYR A 125 1.16 -5.83 -12.25
C TYR A 125 1.53 -4.44 -12.74
N VAL A 126 2.27 -3.70 -11.94
CA VAL A 126 2.62 -2.30 -12.26
C VAL A 126 4.13 -2.14 -12.21
N ALA A 127 4.71 -1.63 -13.29
CA ALA A 127 6.08 -1.13 -13.32
C ALA A 127 6.04 0.40 -13.26
N ARG A 128 6.78 0.98 -12.33
CA ARG A 128 6.91 2.44 -12.18
C ARG A 128 8.35 2.85 -12.39
N VAL A 129 8.55 3.95 -13.10
CA VAL A 129 9.84 4.62 -13.24
C VAL A 129 9.62 6.11 -13.05
N GLY A 130 10.36 6.72 -12.17
CA GLY A 130 10.19 8.16 -11.92
C GLY A 130 11.35 8.81 -11.23
N PHE A 131 11.24 10.12 -11.17
CA PHE A 131 12.20 10.98 -10.52
C PHE A 131 11.58 11.67 -9.33
N GLY A 132 12.39 11.94 -8.33
CA GLY A 132 11.94 12.56 -7.11
C GLY A 132 13.02 13.29 -6.36
N ARG A 133 12.69 13.66 -5.16
CA ARG A 133 13.61 14.27 -4.22
C ARG A 133 13.45 13.64 -2.84
N LYS A 134 14.59 13.48 -2.18
CA LYS A 134 14.69 13.10 -0.78
C LYS A 134 15.26 14.27 -0.01
N LYS A 135 14.52 14.78 0.96
CA LYS A 135 14.95 15.86 1.85
C LYS A 135 15.19 15.31 3.24
N VAL A 136 16.41 15.36 3.70
CA VAL A 136 16.79 15.00 5.07
C VAL A 136 16.33 16.13 6.00
N ILE A 137 15.51 15.81 6.98
CA ILE A 137 14.97 16.74 7.98
C ILE A 137 15.83 16.68 9.24
N ILE A 138 16.04 15.45 9.74
CA ILE A 138 16.84 15.18 10.94
C ILE A 138 17.98 14.27 10.54
N GLU A 139 19.21 14.71 10.81
CA GLU A 139 20.40 13.90 10.58
C GLU A 139 20.74 13.07 11.83
N LYS A 140 21.52 12.01 11.60
CA LYS A 140 22.04 11.21 12.72
C LYS A 140 23.06 12.01 13.52
N LEU A 141 22.74 12.28 14.77
CA LEU A 141 23.66 12.94 15.71
C LEU A 141 24.80 12.01 16.17
N ARG A 142 24.55 10.71 16.18
CA ARG A 142 25.51 9.65 16.54
C ARG A 142 25.42 8.51 15.54
N GLU A 143 26.42 7.62 15.49
CA GLU A 143 26.44 6.45 14.60
C GLU A 143 25.21 5.56 14.77
N LYS A 144 24.73 5.36 15.99
CA LYS A 144 23.49 4.64 16.31
C LYS A 144 22.23 5.53 16.32
N GLY A 145 22.28 6.69 15.68
CA GLY A 145 21.14 7.62 15.62
C GLY A 145 20.15 7.27 14.52
N LEU A 146 18.94 7.83 14.64
CA LEU A 146 17.90 7.76 13.63
C LEU A 146 17.98 8.98 12.70
N GLN A 147 17.99 8.77 11.37
CA GLN A 147 17.83 9.84 10.40
C GLN A 147 16.38 9.85 9.92
N PHE A 148 15.79 11.02 9.84
CA PHE A 148 14.45 11.22 9.31
C PHE A 148 14.53 12.01 7.99
N ALA A 149 13.88 11.50 6.95
CA ALA A 149 13.81 12.15 5.66
C ALA A 149 12.38 12.08 5.08
N ILE A 150 12.06 13.04 4.25
CA ILE A 150 10.82 13.05 3.46
C ILE A 150 11.18 12.81 2.00
N ASN A 151 10.48 11.87 1.37
CA ASN A 151 10.64 11.51 -0.03
C ASN A 151 9.39 11.87 -0.80
N TRP A 152 9.54 12.35 -2.01
CA TRP A 152 8.47 12.39 -2.99
C TRP A 152 9.02 12.06 -4.37
N SER A 153 8.24 11.33 -5.15
CA SER A 153 8.59 10.97 -6.52
C SER A 153 7.36 10.95 -7.40
N SER A 154 7.56 11.22 -8.67
CA SER A 154 6.53 11.12 -9.70
C SER A 154 7.15 10.62 -10.99
N GLY A 155 6.35 9.99 -11.82
CA GLY A 155 6.84 9.44 -13.07
C GLY A 155 5.79 8.67 -13.84
N ALA A 156 6.27 7.87 -14.79
CA ALA A 156 5.43 7.00 -15.58
C ALA A 156 5.16 5.68 -14.85
N SER A 157 3.97 5.14 -15.03
CA SER A 157 3.59 3.79 -14.62
C SER A 157 3.07 3.00 -15.84
N LEU A 158 3.38 1.72 -15.89
CA LEU A 158 2.89 0.77 -16.88
C LEU A 158 2.13 -0.33 -16.15
N GLY A 159 0.84 -0.40 -16.36
CA GLY A 159 -0.02 -1.45 -15.83
C GLY A 159 -0.09 -2.63 -16.82
N PHE A 160 0.34 -3.80 -16.38
CA PHE A 160 0.22 -5.05 -17.10
C PHE A 160 -1.03 -5.77 -16.62
N VAL A 161 -2.09 -5.70 -17.42
CA VAL A 161 -3.40 -6.29 -17.10
C VAL A 161 -3.44 -7.68 -17.74
N LYS A 162 -3.24 -8.70 -16.91
CA LYS A 162 -3.20 -10.10 -17.33
C LYS A 162 -4.53 -10.78 -17.04
N PRO A 163 -5.21 -11.39 -18.05
CA PRO A 163 -6.45 -12.13 -17.84
C PRO A 163 -6.21 -13.36 -16.94
N VAL A 164 -7.22 -13.71 -16.17
CA VAL A 164 -7.20 -14.87 -15.28
C VAL A 164 -7.68 -16.10 -16.05
N TYR A 165 -6.89 -17.18 -15.96
CA TYR A 165 -7.22 -18.49 -16.47
C TYR A 165 -7.54 -19.43 -15.32
N LEU A 166 -8.62 -20.19 -15.45
CA LEU A 166 -9.06 -21.19 -14.49
C LEU A 166 -9.06 -22.58 -15.12
N GLU A 167 -8.90 -23.57 -14.30
CA GLU A 167 -9.11 -24.97 -14.63
C GLU A 167 -10.60 -25.27 -14.43
N VAL A 168 -11.30 -25.65 -15.50
CA VAL A 168 -12.75 -25.85 -15.56
C VAL A 168 -13.04 -27.29 -15.95
N PHE A 169 -14.03 -27.92 -15.33
CA PHE A 169 -14.48 -29.26 -15.67
C PHE A 169 -15.08 -29.28 -17.08
N LYS A 170 -14.75 -30.33 -17.82
CA LYS A 170 -15.45 -30.71 -19.05
C LYS A 170 -16.39 -31.87 -18.74
N TYR A 171 -17.61 -31.73 -19.22
CA TYR A 171 -18.66 -32.73 -19.04
C TYR A 171 -18.96 -33.42 -20.38
N ASP A 172 -19.32 -34.69 -20.31
CA ASP A 172 -19.86 -35.44 -21.44
C ASP A 172 -21.36 -35.13 -21.62
N LEU A 173 -21.95 -35.62 -22.71
CA LEU A 173 -23.39 -35.52 -23.00
C LEU A 173 -24.29 -36.08 -21.88
N SER A 174 -23.71 -36.88 -20.98
CA SER A 174 -24.37 -37.49 -19.79
C SER A 174 -24.10 -36.77 -18.49
N ASP A 175 -23.57 -35.52 -18.52
CA ASP A 175 -23.21 -34.70 -17.35
C ASP A 175 -22.12 -35.33 -16.44
N ASN A 176 -21.32 -36.26 -16.98
CA ASN A 176 -20.18 -36.81 -16.24
C ASN A 176 -18.90 -36.01 -16.53
N PRO A 177 -18.08 -35.66 -15.49
CA PRO A 177 -16.82 -34.96 -15.70
C PRO A 177 -15.81 -35.88 -16.39
N ILE A 178 -15.40 -35.51 -17.61
CA ILE A 178 -14.42 -36.24 -18.43
C ILE A 178 -13.00 -35.74 -18.22
N GLY A 179 -12.82 -34.54 -17.68
CA GLY A 179 -11.50 -33.95 -17.48
C GLY A 179 -11.56 -32.49 -17.11
N VAL A 180 -10.37 -31.88 -17.07
CA VAL A 180 -10.22 -30.46 -16.73
C VAL A 180 -9.54 -29.75 -17.90
N SER A 181 -10.09 -28.63 -18.33
CA SER A 181 -9.51 -27.76 -19.36
C SER A 181 -9.09 -26.43 -18.76
N LEU A 182 -8.07 -25.83 -19.36
CA LEU A 182 -7.59 -24.50 -19.00
C LEU A 182 -8.30 -23.46 -19.86
N GLU A 183 -9.16 -22.66 -19.27
CA GLU A 183 -9.98 -21.67 -19.97
C GLU A 183 -9.83 -20.28 -19.37
N LYS A 184 -10.00 -19.25 -20.20
CA LYS A 184 -10.06 -17.87 -19.72
C LYS A 184 -11.36 -17.69 -18.95
N TYR A 185 -11.26 -17.10 -17.77
CA TYR A 185 -12.43 -16.91 -16.94
C TYR A 185 -13.44 -15.96 -17.62
N ASP A 186 -14.63 -16.47 -17.83
CA ASP A 186 -15.80 -15.74 -18.33
C ASP A 186 -16.95 -15.92 -17.31
N PRO A 187 -17.41 -14.83 -16.68
CA PRO A 187 -18.48 -14.91 -15.67
C PRO A 187 -19.84 -15.31 -16.24
N ASP A 188 -20.06 -15.12 -17.54
CA ASP A 188 -21.32 -15.44 -18.19
C ASP A 188 -21.41 -16.93 -18.55
N VAL A 189 -20.28 -17.63 -18.60
CA VAL A 189 -20.18 -19.05 -18.99
C VAL A 189 -19.83 -19.94 -17.81
N HIS A 190 -18.90 -19.50 -16.95
CA HIS A 190 -18.34 -20.32 -15.88
C HIS A 190 -19.05 -20.05 -14.55
N THR A 191 -19.80 -21.05 -14.07
CA THR A 191 -20.42 -21.02 -12.74
C THR A 191 -19.44 -21.48 -11.66
N PHE A 192 -19.78 -21.26 -10.42
CA PHE A 192 -18.97 -21.70 -9.27
C PHE A 192 -18.69 -23.22 -9.26
N TYR A 193 -19.66 -24.02 -9.72
CA TYR A 193 -19.56 -25.48 -9.72
C TYR A 193 -18.68 -26.05 -10.84
N ASP A 194 -18.47 -25.30 -11.92
CA ASP A 194 -17.66 -25.72 -13.05
C ASP A 194 -16.17 -25.55 -12.81
N ILE A 195 -15.79 -24.76 -11.81
CA ILE A 195 -14.40 -24.39 -11.58
C ILE A 195 -13.70 -25.42 -10.68
N PHE A 196 -12.72 -26.14 -11.23
CA PHE A 196 -11.86 -27.02 -10.48
C PHE A 196 -10.83 -26.24 -9.64
N GLY A 197 -10.17 -25.23 -10.23
CA GLY A 197 -9.19 -24.44 -9.54
C GLY A 197 -8.51 -23.37 -10.36
N ARG A 198 -7.43 -22.82 -9.80
CA ARG A 198 -6.65 -21.79 -10.49
C ARG A 198 -5.74 -22.42 -11.54
N GLY A 199 -5.79 -21.92 -12.77
CA GLY A 199 -4.88 -22.26 -13.84
C GLY A 199 -3.42 -21.88 -13.56
N ARG A 200 -2.51 -22.34 -14.43
CA ARG A 200 -1.08 -22.02 -14.35
C ARG A 200 -0.83 -20.51 -14.39
N TRP A 201 0.15 -20.04 -13.63
CA TRP A 201 0.48 -18.61 -13.60
C TRP A 201 0.91 -18.04 -14.97
N SER A 202 1.56 -18.85 -15.78
CA SER A 202 1.99 -18.47 -17.15
C SER A 202 0.84 -18.36 -18.16
N ALA A 203 -0.33 -18.91 -17.86
CA ALA A 203 -1.50 -18.81 -18.73
C ALA A 203 -1.95 -17.34 -18.84
N GLY A 204 -2.25 -16.90 -20.06
CA GLY A 204 -2.67 -15.52 -20.35
C GLY A 204 -1.56 -14.48 -20.39
N LEU A 205 -0.28 -14.85 -20.31
CA LEU A 205 0.82 -13.89 -20.48
C LEU A 205 0.85 -13.26 -21.87
N SER A 206 0.55 -14.05 -22.91
CA SER A 206 0.47 -13.56 -24.30
C SER A 206 -0.71 -12.61 -24.55
N GLU A 207 -1.74 -12.65 -23.71
CA GLU A 207 -2.93 -11.80 -23.79
C GLU A 207 -2.85 -10.60 -22.82
N THR A 208 -1.69 -10.35 -22.22
CA THR A 208 -1.51 -9.24 -21.29
C THR A 208 -1.62 -7.92 -22.02
N THR A 209 -2.53 -7.07 -21.57
CA THR A 209 -2.71 -5.72 -22.10
C THR A 209 -1.88 -4.74 -21.30
N ILE A 210 -1.16 -3.86 -22.02
CA ILE A 210 -0.36 -2.80 -21.39
C ILE A 210 -1.21 -1.53 -21.31
N ASN A 211 -1.31 -0.98 -20.11
CA ASN A 211 -2.04 0.24 -19.83
C ASN A 211 -1.08 1.30 -19.29
N PRO A 212 -0.74 2.34 -20.06
CA PRO A 212 0.13 3.41 -19.60
C PRO A 212 -0.59 4.32 -18.61
N GLY A 213 0.19 4.88 -17.70
CA GLY A 213 -0.30 5.80 -16.67
C GLY A 213 0.81 6.63 -16.06
N GLY A 214 0.48 7.32 -15.01
CA GLY A 214 1.42 8.06 -14.19
C GLY A 214 1.21 7.76 -12.71
N TYR A 215 2.23 8.03 -11.91
CA TYR A 215 2.13 7.89 -10.47
C TYR A 215 2.71 9.09 -9.73
N PHE A 216 2.23 9.27 -8.53
CA PHE A 216 2.81 10.15 -7.52
C PHE A 216 2.94 9.37 -6.20
N LYS A 217 4.09 9.49 -5.56
CA LYS A 217 4.42 8.84 -4.30
C LYS A 217 5.02 9.85 -3.34
N ALA A 218 4.59 9.81 -2.08
CA ALA A 218 5.15 10.61 -0.99
C ALA A 218 5.24 9.77 0.27
N GLY A 219 6.36 9.87 0.98
CA GLY A 219 6.63 9.07 2.16
C GLY A 219 7.62 9.70 3.13
N MET A 220 7.64 9.13 4.31
CA MET A 220 8.57 9.44 5.39
C MET A 220 9.50 8.25 5.58
N GLU A 221 10.80 8.51 5.55
CA GLU A 221 11.84 7.50 5.66
C GLU A 221 12.61 7.65 6.97
N PHE A 222 12.79 6.54 7.64
CA PHE A 222 13.54 6.38 8.88
C PHE A 222 14.76 5.49 8.62
N ASP A 223 15.95 6.08 8.52
CA ASP A 223 17.21 5.33 8.38
C ASP A 223 17.80 5.06 9.76
N TYR A 224 17.83 3.78 10.14
CA TYR A 224 18.33 3.27 11.42
C TYR A 224 19.67 2.52 11.30
N SER A 225 20.36 2.64 10.16
CA SER A 225 21.66 1.99 9.95
C SER A 225 22.67 2.42 11.01
N THR A 226 23.47 1.48 11.49
CA THR A 226 24.52 1.74 12.48
C THR A 226 25.79 2.27 11.83
N GLU A 227 26.06 1.87 10.58
CA GLU A 227 27.24 2.25 9.82
C GLU A 227 26.94 3.42 8.88
N ARG A 228 27.94 4.26 8.62
CA ARG A 228 27.77 5.42 7.75
C ARG A 228 27.60 5.05 6.28
N GLU A 229 28.16 3.94 5.86
CA GLU A 229 28.18 3.47 4.47
C GLU A 229 26.95 2.61 4.12
N ILE A 230 26.27 2.05 5.12
CA ILE A 230 25.10 1.20 4.94
C ILE A 230 23.82 2.05 5.02
N ILE A 231 22.82 1.62 4.31
CA ILE A 231 21.44 2.12 4.39
C ILE A 231 20.57 0.97 4.88
N ASN A 232 19.94 1.13 6.04
CA ASN A 232 18.86 0.28 6.51
C ASN A 232 17.72 1.19 6.87
N SER A 233 16.68 1.22 6.05
CA SER A 233 15.59 2.18 6.23
C SER A 233 14.21 1.56 6.14
N LEU A 234 13.31 2.17 6.88
CA LEU A 234 11.87 1.94 6.84
C LEU A 234 11.22 3.20 6.27
N GLU A 235 10.44 3.06 5.22
CA GLU A 235 9.67 4.15 4.62
C GLU A 235 8.18 3.83 4.73
N ILE A 236 7.40 4.81 5.17
CA ILE A 236 5.95 4.73 5.26
C ILE A 236 5.37 5.89 4.45
N GLY A 237 4.38 5.61 3.61
CA GLY A 237 3.83 6.66 2.78
C GLY A 237 2.56 6.28 2.03
N VAL A 238 2.23 7.16 1.09
CA VAL A 238 1.08 7.01 0.20
C VAL A 238 1.54 7.12 -1.24
N ALA A 239 0.88 6.39 -2.13
CA ALA A 239 1.10 6.49 -3.56
C ALA A 239 -0.26 6.47 -4.28
N ILE A 240 -0.33 7.13 -5.42
CA ILE A 240 -1.50 7.17 -6.29
C ILE A 240 -1.03 6.87 -7.69
N ASP A 241 -1.63 5.85 -8.31
CA ASP A 241 -1.48 5.56 -9.73
C ASP A 241 -2.72 6.00 -10.48
N VAL A 242 -2.51 6.60 -11.64
CA VAL A 242 -3.57 7.02 -12.55
C VAL A 242 -3.30 6.44 -13.92
N PHE A 243 -4.15 5.53 -14.38
CA PHE A 243 -4.05 4.89 -15.69
C PHE A 243 -4.95 5.57 -16.71
N LEU A 244 -4.51 5.60 -17.98
CA LEU A 244 -5.28 6.21 -19.06
C LEU A 244 -6.53 5.41 -19.41
N LEU A 245 -6.43 4.08 -19.39
CA LEU A 245 -7.56 3.20 -19.66
C LEU A 245 -8.12 2.62 -18.36
N PRO A 246 -9.44 2.55 -18.21
CA PRO A 246 -10.05 1.99 -17.00
C PRO A 246 -9.83 0.49 -16.92
N ILE A 247 -9.33 0.03 -15.77
CA ILE A 247 -8.99 -1.38 -15.51
C ILE A 247 -10.15 -2.02 -14.74
N LYS A 248 -10.61 -3.17 -15.21
CA LYS A 248 -11.59 -4.01 -14.51
C LYS A 248 -10.88 -5.22 -13.91
N LEU A 249 -10.78 -5.28 -12.60
CA LEU A 249 -10.13 -6.40 -11.90
C LEU A 249 -11.11 -7.52 -11.55
N MET A 250 -12.33 -7.17 -11.13
CA MET A 250 -13.36 -8.11 -10.73
C MET A 250 -14.69 -7.86 -11.45
N VAL A 251 -15.54 -8.90 -11.51
CA VAL A 251 -16.85 -8.85 -12.20
C VAL A 251 -17.77 -7.81 -11.59
N GLU A 252 -17.92 -7.83 -10.26
CA GLU A 252 -18.86 -6.98 -9.53
C GLU A 252 -18.44 -5.52 -9.39
N ASN A 253 -17.19 -5.19 -9.75
CA ASN A 253 -16.67 -3.86 -9.55
C ASN A 253 -16.66 -3.04 -10.83
N ASN A 254 -16.86 -1.73 -10.63
CA ASN A 254 -16.69 -0.76 -11.70
C ASN A 254 -15.22 -0.72 -12.16
N ARG A 255 -15.02 -0.34 -13.40
CA ARG A 255 -13.70 -0.06 -13.95
C ARG A 255 -13.08 1.11 -13.20
N GLN A 256 -11.83 0.99 -12.80
CA GLN A 256 -11.09 2.00 -12.05
C GLN A 256 -9.88 2.49 -12.83
N ASN A 257 -9.65 3.80 -12.78
CA ASN A 257 -8.46 4.43 -13.36
C ASN A 257 -7.47 4.85 -12.29
N ILE A 258 -7.93 5.05 -11.04
CA ILE A 258 -7.16 5.62 -9.94
C ILE A 258 -7.00 4.54 -8.87
N PHE A 259 -5.76 4.27 -8.48
CA PHE A 259 -5.41 3.29 -7.45
C PHE A 259 -4.61 3.98 -6.33
N PRO A 260 -5.28 4.48 -5.28
CA PRO A 260 -4.60 4.97 -4.10
C PRO A 260 -4.08 3.79 -3.28
N THR A 261 -2.85 3.88 -2.78
CA THR A 261 -2.21 2.85 -1.96
C THR A 261 -1.47 3.48 -0.80
N MET A 262 -1.57 2.88 0.38
CA MET A 262 -0.68 3.10 1.51
C MET A 262 0.40 2.04 1.48
N TYR A 263 1.65 2.39 1.79
CA TYR A 263 2.75 1.44 1.72
C TYR A 263 3.72 1.57 2.89
N ILE A 264 4.37 0.45 3.16
CA ILE A 264 5.53 0.33 4.04
C ILE A 264 6.63 -0.31 3.19
N ASN A 265 7.80 0.29 3.18
CA ASN A 265 8.94 -0.19 2.40
C ASN A 265 10.14 -0.41 3.31
N PHE A 266 10.72 -1.60 3.24
CA PHE A 266 11.97 -1.97 3.91
C PHE A 266 13.09 -1.93 2.89
N SER A 267 14.13 -1.16 3.15
CA SER A 267 15.22 -0.94 2.20
C SER A 267 16.58 -1.21 2.80
N ILE A 268 17.44 -1.81 1.98
CA ILE A 268 18.84 -2.08 2.29
C ILE A 268 19.71 -1.56 1.15
N GLY A 269 20.81 -0.90 1.45
CA GLY A 269 21.71 -0.37 0.43
C GLY A 269 23.01 0.19 0.96
N ASN A 270 23.74 0.81 0.05
CA ASN A 270 25.06 1.38 0.33
C ASN A 270 25.16 2.83 -0.15
N LYS A 271 26.02 3.58 0.54
CA LYS A 271 26.43 4.95 0.21
C LYS A 271 27.83 4.92 -0.38
N PHE A 272 28.02 5.57 -1.50
CA PHE A 272 29.29 5.65 -2.24
C PHE A 272 29.81 7.09 -2.19
N TYR A 273 31.12 7.23 -2.06
CA TYR A 273 31.85 8.50 -1.97
C TYR A 273 32.29 9.01 -3.35
#